data_8af6160de0c97eb6e27328f7e1dc2cd6
#
_entry.id   8af6160de0c97eb6e27328f7e1dc2cd6
#
_cell.length_a   1.000
_cell.length_b   1.000
_cell.length_c   1.000
_cell.angle_alpha   90.00
_cell.angle_beta   90.00
_cell.angle_gamma   90.00
#
_symmetry.space_group_name_H-M   'P 1'
#
loop_
_entity.id
_entity.type
_entity.pdbx_description
1 polymer ?
#
loop_
_entity_poly.entity_id
_entity_poly.type
_entity_poly.pdbx_seq_one_letter_code
_entity_poly.pdbx_strand_id
1 'polypeptide(L)'
;MKRFKTLSLAMLPAALTLGVVAQDAVAQAAPPLTVQVYNADGGSFHVNAVLVAGKTDAVLLDTGFTRADALRIVAMVLDSKKTLKTIYISQADPDYYFGIEVLKQHFPEARVVTTAPTLKKIEATLPTKLQVWGPRMGANAPRAVPLPELLAGHTLTLEGQ
;
A
#
# COMPACT_ATOMS: atom_id res chain seq x y z
N MET A 1 87.78 15.16 -41.92
CA MET A 1 86.44 15.78 -41.81
C MET A 1 85.39 14.68 -41.95
N LYS A 2 84.81 14.19 -40.84
CA LYS A 2 83.73 13.14 -40.83
C LYS A 2 82.42 13.80 -40.48
N ARG A 3 81.43 13.74 -41.43
CA ARG A 3 80.09 14.26 -41.25
C ARG A 3 79.22 13.20 -40.52
N PHE A 4 78.75 13.55 -39.30
CA PHE A 4 77.71 12.77 -38.60
C PHE A 4 76.33 13.09 -39.17
N LYS A 5 75.59 12.05 -39.60
CA LYS A 5 74.17 12.14 -39.94
C LYS A 5 73.32 11.90 -38.71
N THR A 6 72.59 12.88 -38.28
CA THR A 6 71.60 12.79 -37.25
C THR A 6 70.36 12.08 -37.77
N LEU A 7 69.98 10.99 -37.15
CA LEU A 7 68.74 10.23 -37.43
C LEU A 7 67.64 10.79 -36.50
N SER A 8 66.63 11.47 -37.07
CA SER A 8 65.47 11.93 -36.34
C SER A 8 64.45 10.82 -36.22
N LEU A 9 64.18 10.35 -35.01
CA LEU A 9 63.14 9.38 -34.69
C LEU A 9 61.83 10.11 -34.45
N ALA A 10 60.86 9.94 -35.39
CA ALA A 10 59.53 10.51 -35.23
C ALA A 10 58.69 9.58 -34.33
N MET A 11 58.33 10.10 -33.13
CA MET A 11 57.31 9.46 -32.28
C MET A 11 55.90 9.76 -32.76
N LEU A 12 55.15 8.72 -33.15
CA LEU A 12 53.70 8.82 -33.34
C LEU A 12 53.01 8.75 -31.97
N PRO A 13 52.04 9.64 -31.67
CA PRO A 13 51.20 9.47 -30.50
C PRO A 13 50.11 8.40 -30.81
N ALA A 14 50.08 7.34 -30.00
CA ALA A 14 48.99 6.37 -29.98
C ALA A 14 47.81 7.02 -29.23
N ALA A 15 46.74 7.34 -29.97
CA ALA A 15 45.47 7.80 -29.38
C ALA A 15 44.74 6.57 -28.78
N LEU A 16 44.72 6.49 -27.45
CA LEU A 16 43.89 5.55 -26.71
C LEU A 16 42.44 6.05 -26.73
N THR A 17 41.58 5.48 -27.57
CA THR A 17 40.14 5.71 -27.51
C THR A 17 39.58 4.86 -26.37
N LEU A 18 39.25 5.49 -25.22
CA LEU A 18 38.42 4.88 -24.19
C LEU A 18 36.99 4.71 -24.76
N GLY A 19 36.63 3.49 -25.12
CA GLY A 19 35.26 3.13 -25.44
C GLY A 19 34.45 3.19 -24.13
N VAL A 20 33.54 4.16 -24.01
CA VAL A 20 32.52 4.19 -22.97
C VAL A 20 31.51 3.11 -23.34
N VAL A 21 31.59 1.97 -22.64
CA VAL A 21 30.55 0.93 -22.71
C VAL A 21 29.36 1.49 -21.92
N ALA A 22 28.34 1.99 -22.61
CA ALA A 22 27.05 2.29 -22.00
C ALA A 22 26.47 0.95 -21.52
N GLN A 23 26.49 0.72 -20.22
CA GLN A 23 25.73 -0.35 -19.63
C GLN A 23 24.25 0.04 -19.67
N ASP A 24 23.51 -0.56 -20.59
CA ASP A 24 22.05 -0.53 -20.55
C ASP A 24 21.62 -1.14 -19.21
N ALA A 25 21.18 -0.27 -18.29
CA ALA A 25 20.56 -0.69 -17.06
C ALA A 25 19.25 -1.40 -17.45
N VAL A 26 19.30 -2.73 -17.49
CA VAL A 26 18.09 -3.55 -17.62
C VAL A 26 17.21 -3.19 -16.43
N ALA A 27 16.11 -2.46 -16.70
CA ALA A 27 15.12 -2.14 -15.68
C ALA A 27 14.63 -3.46 -15.10
N GLN A 28 15.03 -3.75 -13.87
CA GLN A 28 14.62 -4.97 -13.18
C GLN A 28 13.11 -4.85 -12.93
N ALA A 29 12.33 -5.79 -13.49
CA ALA A 29 10.89 -5.82 -13.28
C ALA A 29 10.58 -5.80 -11.77
N ALA A 30 9.62 -4.97 -11.37
CA ALA A 30 9.20 -4.92 -9.98
C ALA A 30 8.74 -6.32 -9.52
N PRO A 31 9.07 -6.74 -8.29
CA PRO A 31 8.64 -8.05 -7.80
C PRO A 31 7.10 -8.12 -7.78
N PRO A 32 6.50 -9.30 -8.06
CA PRO A 32 5.07 -9.45 -8.11
C PRO A 32 4.45 -9.13 -6.75
N LEU A 33 3.27 -8.47 -6.76
CA LEU A 33 2.47 -8.23 -5.58
C LEU A 33 1.89 -9.57 -5.08
N THR A 34 1.76 -9.70 -3.76
CA THR A 34 1.10 -10.83 -3.12
C THR A 34 -0.25 -10.40 -2.55
N VAL A 35 -1.20 -11.32 -2.49
CA VAL A 35 -2.55 -11.06 -2.00
C VAL A 35 -2.88 -12.05 -0.89
N GLN A 36 -3.36 -11.53 0.25
CA GLN A 36 -3.93 -12.31 1.34
C GLN A 36 -5.35 -11.84 1.61
N VAL A 37 -6.27 -12.76 1.87
CA VAL A 37 -7.68 -12.45 2.11
C VAL A 37 -8.07 -12.91 3.51
N TYR A 38 -8.60 -11.99 4.30
CA TYR A 38 -9.39 -12.30 5.47
C TYR A 38 -10.85 -12.43 5.03
N ASN A 39 -11.47 -13.56 5.32
CA ASN A 39 -12.89 -13.79 5.08
C ASN A 39 -13.61 -13.89 6.43
N ALA A 40 -14.54 -12.99 6.70
CA ALA A 40 -15.35 -13.00 7.91
C ALA A 40 -16.38 -14.12 7.87
N ASP A 41 -16.91 -14.47 9.04
CA ASP A 41 -18.01 -15.43 9.15
C ASP A 41 -19.38 -14.82 8.80
N GLY A 42 -20.45 -15.65 8.89
CA GLY A 42 -21.81 -15.21 8.58
C GLY A 42 -22.35 -14.11 9.50
N GLY A 43 -21.81 -13.98 10.72
CA GLY A 43 -22.15 -12.90 11.66
C GLY A 43 -21.65 -11.53 11.20
N SER A 44 -20.67 -11.51 10.31
CA SER A 44 -20.10 -10.33 9.65
C SER A 44 -20.33 -10.36 8.13
N PHE A 45 -21.42 -10.95 7.68
CA PHE A 45 -21.89 -10.96 6.28
C PHE A 45 -20.90 -11.58 5.28
N HIS A 46 -19.95 -12.40 5.73
CA HIS A 46 -18.87 -12.94 4.89
C HIS A 46 -18.04 -11.88 4.17
N VAL A 47 -17.97 -10.66 4.73
CA VAL A 47 -17.17 -9.59 4.12
C VAL A 47 -15.70 -10.00 4.03
N ASN A 48 -15.05 -9.60 2.97
CA ASN A 48 -13.62 -9.78 2.77
C ASN A 48 -12.85 -8.51 3.11
N ALA A 49 -11.68 -8.68 3.74
CA ALA A 49 -10.63 -7.67 3.73
C ALA A 49 -9.41 -8.24 3.00
N VAL A 50 -8.80 -7.45 2.14
CA VAL A 50 -7.74 -7.92 1.24
C VAL A 50 -6.45 -7.14 1.48
N LEU A 51 -5.39 -7.84 1.87
CA LEU A 51 -4.05 -7.27 1.99
C LEU A 51 -3.28 -7.51 0.69
N VAL A 52 -2.93 -6.42 0.01
CA VAL A 52 -2.03 -6.43 -1.15
C VAL A 52 -0.66 -5.98 -0.68
N ALA A 53 0.36 -6.81 -0.84
CA ALA A 53 1.69 -6.56 -0.32
C ALA A 53 2.75 -6.62 -1.42
N GLY A 54 3.62 -5.62 -1.42
CA GLY A 54 4.84 -5.56 -2.22
C GLY A 54 6.05 -6.12 -1.48
N LYS A 55 7.23 -5.63 -1.80
CA LYS A 55 8.49 -6.05 -1.17
C LYS A 55 8.57 -5.60 0.30
N THR A 56 8.16 -4.39 0.60
CA THR A 56 8.29 -3.74 1.91
C THR A 56 6.97 -3.19 2.44
N ASP A 57 6.11 -2.70 1.57
CA ASP A 57 4.90 -1.99 1.89
C ASP A 57 3.64 -2.80 1.55
N ALA A 58 2.51 -2.41 2.12
CA ALA A 58 1.22 -3.03 1.86
C ALA A 58 0.09 -2.00 1.80
N VAL A 59 -0.97 -2.38 1.09
CA VAL A 59 -2.27 -1.71 1.05
C VAL A 59 -3.32 -2.70 1.55
N LEU A 60 -4.21 -2.25 2.43
CA LEU A 60 -5.36 -3.01 2.90
C LEU A 60 -6.63 -2.48 2.23
N LEU A 61 -7.45 -3.37 1.72
CA LEU A 61 -8.79 -3.09 1.21
C LEU A 61 -9.79 -3.55 2.25
N ASP A 62 -10.56 -2.60 2.79
CA ASP A 62 -11.58 -2.79 3.79
C ASP A 62 -11.08 -3.26 5.18
N THR A 63 -11.91 -3.10 6.21
CA THR A 63 -11.45 -3.23 7.60
C THR A 63 -12.30 -4.18 8.46
N GLY A 64 -13.32 -4.80 7.87
CA GLY A 64 -14.22 -5.69 8.59
C GLY A 64 -15.32 -4.96 9.34
N PHE A 65 -16.25 -5.75 9.88
CA PHE A 65 -17.47 -5.29 10.52
C PHE A 65 -17.31 -5.09 12.02
N THR A 66 -16.78 -6.10 12.70
CA THR A 66 -16.64 -6.11 14.15
C THR A 66 -15.23 -5.74 14.60
N ARG A 67 -15.08 -5.33 15.86
CA ARG A 67 -13.74 -5.17 16.47
C ARG A 67 -12.93 -6.47 16.42
N ALA A 68 -13.60 -7.62 16.58
CA ALA A 68 -12.93 -8.91 16.50
C ALA A 68 -12.41 -9.20 15.06
N ASP A 69 -13.18 -8.87 14.01
CA ASP A 69 -12.70 -8.97 12.63
C ASP A 69 -11.51 -8.06 12.39
N ALA A 70 -11.61 -6.81 12.81
CA ALA A 70 -10.53 -5.85 12.69
C ALA A 70 -9.23 -6.31 13.39
N LEU A 71 -9.32 -6.93 14.59
CA LEU A 71 -8.16 -7.50 15.27
C LEU A 71 -7.54 -8.69 14.52
N ARG A 72 -8.35 -9.53 13.87
CA ARG A 72 -7.83 -10.61 13.00
C ARG A 72 -7.14 -10.05 11.77
N ILE A 73 -7.68 -8.97 11.19
CA ILE A 73 -7.07 -8.26 10.08
C ILE A 73 -5.75 -7.61 10.53
N VAL A 74 -5.69 -7.00 11.74
CA VAL A 74 -4.43 -6.51 12.32
C VAL A 74 -3.39 -7.62 12.39
N ALA A 75 -3.76 -8.81 12.91
CA ALA A 75 -2.87 -9.95 12.97
C ALA A 75 -2.35 -10.34 11.57
N MET A 76 -3.22 -10.42 10.57
CA MET A 76 -2.83 -10.70 9.17
C MET A 76 -1.81 -9.67 8.64
N VAL A 77 -2.01 -8.39 8.91
CA VAL A 77 -1.07 -7.33 8.51
C VAL A 77 0.28 -7.49 9.22
N LEU A 78 0.29 -7.74 10.54
CA LEU A 78 1.51 -7.95 11.32
C LEU A 78 2.29 -9.19 10.84
N ASP A 79 1.59 -10.29 10.56
CA ASP A 79 2.18 -11.54 10.07
C ASP A 79 2.82 -11.37 8.68
N SER A 80 2.31 -10.45 7.87
CA SER A 80 2.91 -10.11 6.56
C SER A 80 4.30 -9.49 6.69
N LYS A 81 4.64 -8.92 7.85
CA LYS A 81 5.88 -8.16 8.11
C LYS A 81 6.09 -6.99 7.16
N LYS A 82 5.01 -6.43 6.62
CA LYS A 82 5.01 -5.28 5.72
C LYS A 82 4.56 -4.01 6.45
N THR A 83 5.00 -2.87 5.94
CA THR A 83 4.54 -1.58 6.43
C THR A 83 3.20 -1.24 5.78
N LEU A 84 2.12 -1.20 6.54
CA LEU A 84 0.82 -0.78 6.03
C LEU A 84 0.84 0.72 5.73
N LYS A 85 0.73 1.11 4.47
CA LYS A 85 0.74 2.51 4.03
C LYS A 85 -0.65 3.09 3.85
N THR A 86 -1.56 2.29 3.30
CA THR A 86 -2.88 2.76 2.93
C THR A 86 -3.93 1.71 3.28
N ILE A 87 -5.04 2.18 3.80
CA ILE A 87 -6.28 1.44 3.99
C ILE A 87 -7.31 2.08 3.06
N TYR A 88 -7.81 1.33 2.09
CA TYR A 88 -8.83 1.78 1.16
C TYR A 88 -10.18 1.23 1.56
N ILE A 89 -11.18 2.10 1.71
CA ILE A 89 -12.56 1.71 1.98
C ILE A 89 -13.31 1.69 0.66
N SER A 90 -13.74 0.49 0.27
CA SER A 90 -14.36 0.24 -1.03
C SER A 90 -15.83 0.63 -1.08
N GLN A 91 -16.53 0.50 0.04
CA GLN A 91 -17.97 0.70 0.11
C GLN A 91 -18.40 1.43 1.39
N ALA A 92 -19.63 1.95 1.35
CA ALA A 92 -20.20 2.72 2.47
C ALA A 92 -21.04 1.86 3.43
N ASP A 93 -21.00 0.53 3.34
CA ASP A 93 -21.70 -0.31 4.30
C ASP A 93 -20.81 -0.68 5.50
N PRO A 94 -21.36 -0.87 6.70
CA PRO A 94 -20.58 -0.90 7.96
C PRO A 94 -19.53 -2.01 8.00
N ASP A 95 -19.79 -3.11 7.35
CA ASP A 95 -18.91 -4.28 7.28
C ASP A 95 -17.61 -4.03 6.50
N TYR A 96 -17.51 -2.93 5.77
CA TYR A 96 -16.30 -2.51 5.06
C TYR A 96 -15.43 -1.54 5.87
N TYR A 97 -16.01 -0.74 6.80
CA TYR A 97 -15.28 0.36 7.42
C TYR A 97 -15.37 0.49 8.96
N PHE A 98 -16.19 -0.28 9.64
CA PHE A 98 -16.31 -0.19 11.10
C PHE A 98 -15.01 -0.56 11.83
N GLY A 99 -14.13 -1.34 11.21
CA GLY A 99 -12.83 -1.70 11.78
C GLY A 99 -11.76 -0.60 11.73
N ILE A 100 -12.00 0.56 11.11
CA ILE A 100 -11.00 1.63 10.95
C ILE A 100 -10.37 2.03 12.28
N GLU A 101 -11.15 2.17 13.36
CA GLU A 101 -10.65 2.54 14.69
C GLU A 101 -9.53 1.59 15.13
N VAL A 102 -9.78 0.30 15.05
CA VAL A 102 -8.83 -0.74 15.50
C VAL A 102 -7.58 -0.72 14.63
N LEU A 103 -7.74 -0.62 13.31
CA LEU A 103 -6.61 -0.55 12.38
C LEU A 103 -5.74 0.70 12.65
N LYS A 104 -6.34 1.85 12.89
CA LYS A 104 -5.62 3.09 13.21
C LYS A 104 -4.93 3.05 14.57
N GLN A 105 -5.45 2.31 15.55
CA GLN A 105 -4.77 2.10 16.83
C GLN A 105 -3.46 1.33 16.68
N HIS A 106 -3.38 0.39 15.74
CA HIS A 106 -2.20 -0.44 15.51
C HIS A 106 -1.27 0.11 14.41
N PHE A 107 -1.85 0.82 13.44
CA PHE A 107 -1.14 1.40 12.30
C PHE A 107 -1.46 2.89 12.17
N PRO A 108 -1.02 3.74 13.11
CA PRO A 108 -1.37 5.17 13.15
C PRO A 108 -0.94 5.93 11.90
N GLU A 109 0.16 5.51 11.27
CA GLU A 109 0.71 6.15 10.07
C GLU A 109 -0.02 5.75 8.77
N ALA A 110 -0.80 4.67 8.78
CA ALA A 110 -1.54 4.24 7.59
C ALA A 110 -2.64 5.26 7.26
N ARG A 111 -2.67 5.74 6.02
CA ARG A 111 -3.72 6.62 5.54
C ARG A 111 -4.99 5.83 5.26
N VAL A 112 -6.13 6.31 5.70
CA VAL A 112 -7.44 5.72 5.37
C VAL A 112 -8.08 6.56 4.29
N VAL A 113 -8.34 5.98 3.13
CA VAL A 113 -8.84 6.71 1.96
C VAL A 113 -10.05 6.03 1.34
N THR A 114 -10.88 6.81 0.66
CA THR A 114 -12.02 6.32 -0.12
C THR A 114 -12.39 7.29 -1.24
N THR A 115 -13.29 6.88 -2.13
CA THR A 115 -13.81 7.75 -3.19
C THR A 115 -14.80 8.79 -2.65
N ALA A 116 -14.96 9.89 -3.36
CA ALA A 116 -15.89 10.95 -2.97
C ALA A 116 -17.35 10.47 -2.81
N PRO A 117 -17.93 9.65 -3.71
CA PRO A 117 -19.27 9.10 -3.51
C PRO A 117 -19.40 8.23 -2.26
N THR A 118 -18.38 7.39 -1.98
CA THR A 118 -18.37 6.52 -0.80
C THR A 118 -18.29 7.34 0.48
N LEU A 119 -17.37 8.32 0.55
CA LEU A 119 -17.25 9.22 1.71
C LEU A 119 -18.58 9.92 2.01
N LYS A 120 -19.18 10.57 1.02
CA LYS A 120 -20.46 11.25 1.15
C LYS A 120 -21.56 10.33 1.71
N LYS A 121 -21.60 9.07 1.26
CA LYS A 121 -22.60 8.10 1.74
C LYS A 121 -22.27 7.65 3.18
N ILE A 122 -20.99 7.46 3.54
CA ILE A 122 -20.57 7.17 4.92
C ILE A 122 -21.02 8.31 5.84
N GLU A 123 -20.66 9.55 5.55
CA GLU A 123 -21.02 10.74 6.35
C GLU A 123 -22.53 10.83 6.59
N ALA A 124 -23.31 10.63 5.53
CA ALA A 124 -24.76 10.72 5.60
C ALA A 124 -25.42 9.60 6.42
N THR A 125 -24.83 8.42 6.49
CA THR A 125 -25.49 7.22 7.05
C THR A 125 -24.86 6.70 8.34
N LEU A 126 -23.63 7.09 8.68
CA LEU A 126 -22.88 6.60 9.83
C LEU A 126 -23.65 6.72 11.16
N PRO A 127 -24.30 7.87 11.51
CA PRO A 127 -25.04 7.97 12.78
C PRO A 127 -26.13 6.91 12.89
N THR A 128 -26.93 6.73 11.84
CA THR A 128 -28.01 5.74 11.81
C THR A 128 -27.47 4.32 11.90
N LYS A 129 -26.34 4.03 11.20
CA LYS A 129 -25.71 2.71 11.24
C LYS A 129 -25.16 2.37 12.63
N LEU A 130 -24.54 3.33 13.32
CA LEU A 130 -24.10 3.14 14.70
C LEU A 130 -25.28 2.93 15.66
N GLN A 131 -26.38 3.66 15.49
CA GLN A 131 -27.58 3.48 16.29
C GLN A 131 -28.19 2.09 16.10
N VAL A 132 -28.20 1.56 14.88
CA VAL A 132 -28.77 0.24 14.56
C VAL A 132 -27.84 -0.92 15.01
N TRP A 133 -26.55 -0.82 14.68
CA TRP A 133 -25.62 -1.92 14.86
C TRP A 133 -24.92 -1.93 16.21
N GLY A 134 -24.65 -0.77 16.82
CA GLY A 134 -23.95 -0.67 18.09
C GLY A 134 -24.56 -1.56 19.18
N PRO A 135 -25.89 -1.45 19.48
CA PRO A 135 -26.52 -2.31 20.48
C PRO A 135 -26.46 -3.81 20.14
N ARG A 136 -26.52 -4.16 18.87
CA ARG A 136 -26.49 -5.56 18.41
C ARG A 136 -25.11 -6.19 18.51
N MET A 137 -24.07 -5.37 18.34
CA MET A 137 -22.67 -5.83 18.38
C MET A 137 -22.11 -5.85 19.83
N GLY A 138 -22.69 -5.09 20.75
CA GLY A 138 -22.24 -5.02 22.13
C GLY A 138 -20.74 -4.63 22.23
N ALA A 139 -19.93 -5.45 22.88
CA ALA A 139 -18.50 -5.22 23.05
C ALA A 139 -17.70 -5.23 21.72
N ASN A 140 -18.27 -5.81 20.66
CA ASN A 140 -17.67 -5.84 19.33
C ASN A 140 -17.99 -4.60 18.48
N ALA A 141 -18.84 -3.69 18.98
CA ALA A 141 -19.13 -2.42 18.28
C ALA A 141 -17.88 -1.53 18.23
N PRO A 142 -17.69 -0.74 17.16
CA PRO A 142 -16.67 0.30 17.17
C PRO A 142 -16.99 1.33 18.24
N ARG A 143 -15.97 1.86 18.91
CA ARG A 143 -16.11 2.93 19.92
C ARG A 143 -16.16 4.29 19.23
N ALA A 144 -15.46 4.41 18.11
CA ALA A 144 -15.46 5.54 17.22
C ALA A 144 -15.24 5.04 15.79
N VAL A 145 -15.69 5.79 14.81
CA VAL A 145 -15.42 5.49 13.41
C VAL A 145 -14.84 6.75 12.77
N PRO A 146 -13.50 6.85 12.69
CA PRO A 146 -12.86 7.93 11.97
C PRO A 146 -13.28 7.92 10.49
N LEU A 147 -13.55 9.10 9.94
CA LEU A 147 -13.89 9.20 8.52
C LEU A 147 -12.64 9.02 7.66
N PRO A 148 -12.75 8.31 6.52
CA PRO A 148 -11.69 8.26 5.53
C PRO A 148 -11.40 9.63 4.90
N GLU A 149 -10.18 9.83 4.43
CA GLU A 149 -9.82 10.95 3.56
C GLU A 149 -10.24 10.67 2.11
N LEU A 150 -10.31 11.73 1.30
CA LEU A 150 -10.51 11.55 -0.14
C LEU A 150 -9.26 10.95 -0.80
N LEU A 151 -9.47 9.92 -1.61
CA LEU A 151 -8.43 9.40 -2.50
C LEU A 151 -8.12 10.45 -3.58
N ALA A 152 -6.84 10.80 -3.71
CA ALA A 152 -6.38 11.65 -4.79
C ALA A 152 -6.37 10.86 -6.11
N GLY A 153 -7.17 11.25 -7.07
CA GLY A 153 -7.29 10.54 -8.36
C GLY A 153 -8.12 9.26 -8.27
N HIS A 154 -7.76 8.25 -9.07
CA HIS A 154 -8.54 7.01 -9.23
C HIS A 154 -7.71 5.74 -9.05
N THR A 155 -6.45 5.86 -8.65
CA THR A 155 -5.51 4.75 -8.52
C THR A 155 -4.86 4.75 -7.15
N LEU A 156 -4.58 3.56 -6.65
CA LEU A 156 -3.67 3.33 -5.54
C LEU A 156 -2.35 2.83 -6.11
N THR A 157 -1.25 3.35 -5.60
CA THR A 157 0.08 2.93 -6.03
C THR A 157 0.78 2.25 -4.86
N LEU A 158 1.37 1.10 -5.12
CA LEU A 158 2.17 0.35 -4.18
C LEU A 158 3.55 0.06 -4.81
N GLU A 159 4.61 0.66 -4.25
CA GLU A 159 6.00 0.50 -4.70
C GLU A 159 6.18 0.74 -6.21
N GLY A 160 5.48 1.73 -6.76
CA GLY A 160 5.56 2.10 -8.18
C GLY A 160 4.73 1.25 -9.14
N GLN A 161 3.90 0.35 -8.61
CA GLN A 161 2.96 -0.49 -9.36
C GLN A 161 1.53 -0.03 -9.15
#